data_edfd233c511b5b33af1e8d4795798474
#
_entry.id   edfd233c511b5b33af1e8d4795798474
#
_cell.length_a   1.000
_cell.length_b   1.000
_cell.length_c   1.000
_cell.angle_alpha   90.00
_cell.angle_beta   90.00
_cell.angle_gamma   90.00
#
_symmetry.space_group_name_H-M   'P 1'
#
loop_
_entity.id
_entity.type
_entity.pdbx_description
1 polymer ?
#
loop_
_entity_poly.entity_id
_entity_poly.type
_entity_poly.pdbx_seq_one_letter_code
_entity_poly.pdbx_strand_id
1 'polypeptide(L)' 'MDYFSILGANVRTFRISRKLTQEQLADLCDLHRTYVGAIERGDRNVSLKNIV' A
#
# COMPACT_ATOMS: atom_id res chain seq x y z
N MET A 1 2.16 -19.57 -1.53
CA MET A 1 1.91 -18.26 -0.92
C MET A 1 2.08 -17.16 -1.96
N ASP A 2 1.14 -16.23 -2.00
CA ASP A 2 1.12 -15.21 -3.02
C ASP A 2 2.08 -14.07 -2.68
N TYR A 3 2.96 -13.74 -3.64
CA TYR A 3 3.92 -12.66 -3.46
C TYR A 3 3.22 -11.32 -3.10
N PHE A 4 2.12 -11.03 -3.79
CA PHE A 4 1.42 -9.77 -3.56
C PHE A 4 0.78 -9.72 -2.17
N SER A 5 0.33 -10.84 -1.66
CA SER A 5 -0.20 -10.92 -0.31
C SER A 5 0.89 -10.71 0.73
N ILE A 6 2.08 -11.26 0.49
CA ILE A 6 3.23 -11.07 1.38
C ILE A 6 3.65 -9.61 1.38
N LEU A 7 3.76 -9.01 0.21
CA LEU A 7 4.12 -7.60 0.08
C LEU A 7 3.12 -6.71 0.80
N GLY A 8 1.83 -6.96 0.58
CA GLY A 8 0.78 -6.17 1.22
C GLY A 8 0.81 -6.26 2.73
N ALA A 9 1.01 -7.47 3.26
CA ALA A 9 1.11 -7.67 4.70
C ALA A 9 2.31 -6.94 5.28
N ASN A 10 3.44 -6.96 4.58
CA ASN A 10 4.65 -6.27 5.03
C ASN A 10 4.46 -4.75 5.03
N VAL A 11 3.83 -4.22 4.00
CA VAL A 11 3.54 -2.79 3.92
C VAL A 11 2.62 -2.37 5.07
N ARG A 12 1.59 -3.14 5.32
CA ARG A 12 0.67 -2.84 6.41
C ARG A 12 1.35 -2.89 7.76
N THR A 13 2.17 -3.91 8.00
CA THR A 13 2.92 -4.04 9.26
C THR A 13 3.83 -2.85 9.47
N PHE A 14 4.56 -2.45 8.43
CA PHE A 14 5.41 -1.27 8.49
C PHE A 14 4.60 -0.02 8.83
N ARG A 15 3.48 0.18 8.14
CA ARG A 15 2.64 1.34 8.34
C ARG A 15 2.13 1.43 9.77
N ILE A 16 1.61 0.32 10.28
CA ILE A 16 1.05 0.29 11.63
C ILE A 16 2.15 0.50 12.67
N SER A 17 3.34 -0.07 12.44
CA SER A 17 4.46 0.10 13.37
C SER A 17 4.90 1.56 13.47
N ARG A 18 4.63 2.36 12.44
CA ARG A 18 4.95 3.79 12.42
C ARG A 18 3.76 4.66 12.83
N LYS A 19 2.64 4.02 13.20
CA LYS A 19 1.41 4.71 13.61
C LYS A 19 0.87 5.63 12.51
N LEU A 20 0.98 5.17 11.26
CA LEU A 20 0.52 5.92 10.09
C LEU A 20 -0.81 5.37 9.61
N THR A 21 -1.67 6.27 9.12
CA THR A 21 -2.83 5.87 8.34
C THR A 21 -2.39 5.57 6.91
N GLN A 22 -3.27 4.93 6.13
CA GLN A 22 -2.97 4.69 4.71
C GLN A 22 -2.74 6.01 3.98
N GLU A 23 -3.54 7.03 4.29
CA GLU A 23 -3.39 8.34 3.68
C GLU A 23 -2.05 8.97 4.03
N GLN A 24 -1.63 8.87 5.29
CA GLN A 24 -0.34 9.43 5.71
C GLN A 24 0.82 8.75 5.02
N LEU A 25 0.77 7.41 4.91
CA LEU A 25 1.81 6.68 4.20
C LEU A 25 1.84 7.07 2.73
N ALA A 26 0.67 7.20 2.11
CA ALA A 26 0.58 7.60 0.71
C ALA A 26 1.21 8.97 0.49
N ASP A 27 0.95 9.92 1.40
CA ASP A 27 1.54 11.25 1.29
C ASP A 27 3.06 11.20 1.36
N LEU A 28 3.62 10.38 2.26
CA LEU A 28 5.07 10.25 2.37
C LEU A 28 5.69 9.65 1.12
N CYS A 29 4.96 8.79 0.43
CA CYS A 29 5.44 8.11 -0.77
C CYS A 29 5.05 8.83 -2.07
N ASP A 30 4.34 9.94 -1.95
CA ASP A 30 3.81 10.67 -3.11
C ASP A 30 2.88 9.79 -3.95
N LEU A 31 2.07 9.00 -3.27
CA LEU A 31 1.10 8.11 -3.89
C LEU A 31 -0.31 8.46 -3.43
N HIS A 32 -1.30 7.98 -4.16
CA HIS A 32 -2.68 8.11 -3.74
C HIS A 32 -3.01 7.03 -2.69
N ARG A 33 -3.82 7.39 -1.67
CA ARG A 33 -4.19 6.44 -0.61
C ARG A 33 -4.86 5.17 -1.13
N THR A 34 -5.60 5.28 -2.24
CA THR A 34 -6.24 4.12 -2.86
C THR A 34 -5.21 3.09 -3.30
N TYR A 35 -4.05 3.57 -3.75
CA TYR A 35 -2.96 2.68 -4.16
C TYR A 35 -2.40 1.92 -2.96
N VAL A 36 -2.17 2.61 -1.85
CA VAL A 36 -1.68 1.97 -0.62
C VAL A 36 -2.67 0.91 -0.16
N GLY A 37 -3.97 1.22 -0.16
CA GLY A 37 -5.00 0.26 0.21
C GLY A 37 -4.98 -0.97 -0.68
N ALA A 38 -4.82 -0.78 -1.98
CA ALA A 38 -4.75 -1.90 -2.94
C ALA A 38 -3.53 -2.79 -2.68
N ILE A 39 -2.38 -2.18 -2.43
CA ILE A 39 -1.17 -2.94 -2.10
C ILE A 39 -1.39 -3.78 -0.84
N GLU A 40 -1.97 -3.20 0.19
CA GLU A 40 -2.18 -3.92 1.45
C GLU A 40 -3.16 -5.07 1.31
N ARG A 41 -4.09 -5.00 0.34
CA ARG A 41 -5.00 -6.10 0.05
C ARG A 41 -4.39 -7.20 -0.82
N GLY A 42 -3.18 -6.98 -1.32
CA GLY A 42 -2.55 -7.93 -2.23
C GLY A 42 -3.12 -7.87 -3.64
N ASP A 43 -3.63 -6.73 -4.04
CA ASP A 43 -4.25 -6.55 -5.35
C ASP A 43 -3.19 -6.57 -6.45
N ARG A 44 -3.35 -7.51 -7.40
CA ARG A 44 -2.42 -7.67 -8.52
C ARG A 44 -2.66 -6.70 -9.65
N ASN A 45 -3.82 -6.06 -9.66
CA ASN A 45 -4.21 -5.17 -10.74
C ASN A 45 -3.80 -3.73 -10.52
N VAL A 46 -3.05 -3.48 -9.46
CA VAL A 46 -2.55 -2.15 -9.16
C VAL A 46 -1.58 -1.70 -10.24
N SER A 47 -1.79 -0.51 -10.76
CA SER A 47 -0.95 0.06 -11.80
C SER A 47 -0.57 1.48 -11.42
N LEU A 48 0.72 1.80 -11.51
CA LEU A 48 1.22 3.14 -11.24
C LEU A 48 0.62 4.17 -12.19
N LYS A 49 0.19 3.76 -13.37
CA LYS A 49 -0.42 4.66 -14.33
C LYS A 49 -1.71 5.26 -13.84
N ASN A 50 -2.39 4.60 -12.93
CA ASN A 50 -3.70 5.03 -12.45
C ASN A 50 -3.63 5.90 -11.22
N ILE A 51 -2.44 6.24 -10.77
CA ILE A 51 -2.25 6.98 -9.53
C ILE A 51 -2.15 8.48 -9.77
N VAL A 52 -1.75 8.83 -10.92
CA VAL A 52 -1.47 10.24 -11.28
C VAL A 52 -2.74 11.00 -11.58
#